data_e563cb97184b9c77aed0d0d673206fe0
#
_entry.id   e563cb97184b9c77aed0d0d673206fe0
#
_cell.length_a   1.000
_cell.length_b   1.000
_cell.length_c   1.000
_cell.angle_alpha   90.00
_cell.angle_beta   90.00
_cell.angle_gamma   90.00
#
_symmetry.space_group_name_H-M   'P 1'
#
loop_
_entity.id
_entity.type
_entity.pdbx_description
1 polymer ?
#
loop_
_entity_poly.entity_id
_entity_poly.type
_entity_poly.pdbx_seq_one_letter_code
_entity_poly.pdbx_strand_id
1 'polypeptide(L)'
;MAILNFQKPDKVIMIDSSEFEGKFEFRPLEPGYGLTVGNALRRVLLSSLEGFAITSVKLENVEHEFSTISGVVEDVTEIILNLKQVRFKRQIEETEEEKVSISIGGQEQLKAADFQKFISGFQVLNPDLVICNLEKSVQLNMEITIEKGRGYVPAEENKKTNAELGVIAIDSIFTPIKNVKYSIENFRVEQKTDYEKLVFEIISDGSIHPKDALTEAAKTLIHHFLLFSDERITFCLLYTSPSPRDVEESRMPSSA
;
A
#
# COMPACT_ATOMS: atom_id res chain seq x y z
N MET A 1 -23.79 39.74 -10.22
CA MET A 1 -23.77 38.86 -9.05
C MET A 1 -22.34 38.78 -8.57
N ALA A 2 -22.05 39.11 -7.30
CA ALA A 2 -20.72 38.94 -6.76
C ALA A 2 -20.47 37.40 -6.67
N ILE A 3 -19.49 36.93 -7.39
CA ILE A 3 -19.02 35.54 -7.23
C ILE A 3 -18.48 35.49 -5.82
N LEU A 4 -19.18 34.77 -4.93
CA LEU A 4 -18.67 34.46 -3.60
C LEU A 4 -17.38 33.67 -3.81
N ASN A 5 -16.25 34.33 -3.55
CA ASN A 5 -14.96 33.65 -3.60
C ASN A 5 -14.93 32.55 -2.58
N PHE A 6 -14.92 31.33 -3.08
CA PHE A 6 -14.77 30.12 -2.26
C PHE A 6 -13.37 30.11 -1.64
N GLN A 7 -13.31 29.98 -0.32
CA GLN A 7 -12.03 29.93 0.39
C GLN A 7 -11.33 28.61 0.05
N LYS A 8 -10.23 28.73 -0.67
CA LYS A 8 -9.41 27.55 -1.02
C LYS A 8 -8.46 27.21 0.14
N PRO A 9 -8.23 25.93 0.39
CA PRO A 9 -7.17 25.51 1.30
C PRO A 9 -5.81 26.01 0.81
N ASP A 10 -4.95 26.45 1.72
CA ASP A 10 -3.63 26.96 1.35
C ASP A 10 -2.73 25.82 0.92
N LYS A 11 -2.60 24.81 1.76
CA LYS A 11 -1.78 23.62 1.52
C LYS A 11 -2.09 22.51 2.51
N VAL A 12 -1.69 21.29 2.18
CA VAL A 12 -1.62 20.18 3.12
C VAL A 12 -0.33 20.31 3.93
N ILE A 13 -0.45 20.39 5.25
CA ILE A 13 0.68 20.46 6.17
C ILE A 13 0.87 19.09 6.79
N MET A 14 2.04 18.50 6.60
CA MET A 14 2.42 17.29 7.31
C MET A 14 3.02 17.71 8.66
N ILE A 15 2.36 17.33 9.77
CA ILE A 15 2.76 17.71 11.13
C ILE A 15 3.79 16.75 11.66
N ASP A 16 3.52 15.45 11.46
CA ASP A 16 4.36 14.37 11.95
C ASP A 16 4.40 13.25 10.90
N SER A 17 5.55 12.62 10.75
CA SER A 17 5.75 11.54 9.79
C SER A 17 6.84 10.61 10.25
N SER A 18 6.50 9.34 10.31
CA SER A 18 7.44 8.22 10.33
C SER A 18 7.33 7.42 9.04
N GLU A 19 8.08 6.34 8.89
CA GLU A 19 7.95 5.44 7.75
C GLU A 19 6.57 4.78 7.66
N PHE A 20 5.91 4.60 8.81
CA PHE A 20 4.64 3.87 8.92
C PHE A 20 3.45 4.77 9.22
N GLU A 21 3.67 5.93 9.82
CA GLU A 21 2.61 6.81 10.30
C GLU A 21 2.79 8.23 9.77
N GLY A 22 1.68 8.87 9.40
CA GLY A 22 1.67 10.25 8.95
C GLY A 22 0.45 11.00 9.48
N LYS A 23 0.69 12.21 10.00
CA LYS A 23 -0.34 13.13 10.44
C LYS A 23 -0.34 14.37 9.56
N PHE A 24 -1.51 14.66 8.96
CA PHE A 24 -1.69 15.73 7.97
C PHE A 24 -2.79 16.68 8.42
N GLU A 25 -2.55 17.98 8.26
CA GLU A 25 -3.56 19.03 8.41
C GLU A 25 -3.94 19.62 7.06
N PHE A 26 -5.22 19.86 6.88
CA PHE A 26 -5.80 20.46 5.71
C PHE A 26 -6.72 21.61 6.13
N ARG A 27 -6.32 22.84 5.87
CA ARG A 27 -7.01 24.04 6.34
C ARG A 27 -6.68 25.27 5.48
N PRO A 28 -7.54 26.34 5.45
CA PRO A 28 -8.92 26.33 5.94
C PRO A 28 -9.86 25.65 4.95
N LEU A 29 -10.93 25.04 5.46
CA LEU A 29 -12.00 24.46 4.67
C LEU A 29 -13.31 25.18 4.98
N GLU A 30 -14.18 25.34 3.98
CA GLU A 30 -15.55 25.81 4.19
C GLU A 30 -16.34 24.79 5.01
N PRO A 31 -17.37 25.23 5.77
CA PRO A 31 -18.18 24.34 6.60
C PRO A 31 -18.76 23.16 5.81
N GLY A 32 -18.61 21.94 6.34
CA GLY A 32 -19.06 20.69 5.74
C GLY A 32 -18.09 20.04 4.76
N TYR A 33 -17.08 20.76 4.27
CA TYR A 33 -16.08 20.17 3.36
C TYR A 33 -15.13 19.23 4.05
N GLY A 34 -14.85 19.44 5.34
CA GLY A 34 -14.03 18.52 6.12
C GLY A 34 -14.58 17.11 6.12
N LEU A 35 -15.90 16.96 6.32
CA LEU A 35 -16.57 15.67 6.27
C LEU A 35 -16.54 15.05 4.87
N THR A 36 -16.84 15.83 3.84
CA THR A 36 -16.90 15.36 2.44
C THR A 36 -15.52 14.87 1.99
N VAL A 37 -14.50 15.69 2.15
CA VAL A 37 -13.13 15.37 1.73
C VAL A 37 -12.56 14.25 2.61
N GLY A 38 -12.77 14.34 3.92
CA GLY A 38 -12.30 13.35 4.89
C GLY A 38 -12.82 11.95 4.61
N ASN A 39 -14.13 11.82 4.41
CA ASN A 39 -14.74 10.53 4.12
C ASN A 39 -14.31 9.98 2.74
N ALA A 40 -14.27 10.82 1.71
CA ALA A 40 -13.86 10.41 0.37
C ALA A 40 -12.42 9.87 0.37
N LEU A 41 -11.46 10.64 0.90
CA LEU A 41 -10.05 10.21 0.98
C LEU A 41 -9.88 8.97 1.85
N ARG A 42 -10.54 8.89 3.02
CA ARG A 42 -10.48 7.71 3.87
C ARG A 42 -10.93 6.45 3.13
N ARG A 43 -12.01 6.52 2.38
CA ARG A 43 -12.52 5.36 1.62
C ARG A 43 -11.54 4.93 0.55
N VAL A 44 -11.01 5.86 -0.22
CA VAL A 44 -10.04 5.55 -1.29
C VAL A 44 -8.74 4.99 -0.71
N LEU A 45 -8.22 5.57 0.38
CA LEU A 45 -7.03 5.06 1.07
C LEU A 45 -7.18 3.61 1.52
N LEU A 46 -8.35 3.22 2.02
CA LEU A 46 -8.58 1.88 2.56
C LEU A 46 -8.93 0.84 1.48
N SER A 47 -9.37 1.24 0.28
CA SER A 47 -9.90 0.28 -0.71
C SER A 47 -9.25 0.33 -2.09
N SER A 48 -8.63 1.44 -2.46
CA SER A 48 -8.30 1.67 -3.89
C SER A 48 -6.81 1.73 -4.20
N LEU A 49 -5.96 1.74 -3.17
CA LEU A 49 -4.53 1.74 -3.37
C LEU A 49 -4.03 0.36 -3.78
N GLU A 50 -3.02 0.35 -4.64
CA GLU A 50 -2.36 -0.85 -5.11
C GLU A 50 -1.38 -1.38 -4.06
N GLY A 51 -1.25 -2.70 -3.99
CA GLY A 51 -0.30 -3.37 -3.14
C GLY A 51 0.04 -4.76 -3.67
N PHE A 52 0.84 -5.49 -2.91
CA PHE A 52 1.33 -6.82 -3.28
C PHE A 52 1.02 -7.80 -2.17
N ALA A 53 0.54 -8.99 -2.56
CA ALA A 53 0.22 -10.06 -1.63
C ALA A 53 0.43 -11.42 -2.28
N ILE A 54 0.49 -12.48 -1.47
CA ILE A 54 0.49 -13.85 -1.94
C ILE A 54 -0.93 -14.19 -2.39
N THR A 55 -1.09 -14.66 -3.63
CA THR A 55 -2.37 -15.06 -4.23
C THR A 55 -2.55 -16.56 -4.27
N SER A 56 -1.45 -17.32 -4.32
CA SER A 56 -1.51 -18.78 -4.31
C SER A 56 -0.28 -19.40 -3.66
N VAL A 57 -0.46 -20.59 -3.13
CA VAL A 57 0.62 -21.45 -2.61
C VAL A 57 0.44 -22.86 -3.15
N LYS A 58 1.56 -23.51 -3.45
CA LYS A 58 1.63 -24.94 -3.74
C LYS A 58 2.63 -25.55 -2.77
N LEU A 59 2.18 -26.51 -2.00
CA LEU A 59 2.99 -27.25 -1.04
C LEU A 59 3.21 -28.66 -1.59
N GLU A 60 4.43 -29.17 -1.44
CA GLU A 60 4.73 -30.53 -1.89
C GLU A 60 3.94 -31.55 -1.07
N ASN A 61 3.33 -32.53 -1.76
CA ASN A 61 2.48 -33.59 -1.17
C ASN A 61 1.21 -33.09 -0.47
N VAL A 62 0.73 -31.89 -0.82
CA VAL A 62 -0.52 -31.32 -0.30
C VAL A 62 -1.48 -31.08 -1.47
N GLU A 63 -2.69 -31.62 -1.37
CA GLU A 63 -3.72 -31.49 -2.42
C GLU A 63 -4.79 -30.43 -2.08
N HIS A 64 -4.99 -30.16 -0.78
CA HIS A 64 -6.02 -29.24 -0.30
C HIS A 64 -5.63 -28.57 1.03
N GLU A 65 -6.28 -27.47 1.37
CA GLU A 65 -5.99 -26.64 2.54
C GLU A 65 -6.21 -27.31 3.91
N PHE A 66 -6.99 -28.38 3.97
CA PHE A 66 -7.30 -29.11 5.22
C PHE A 66 -6.34 -30.28 5.48
N SER A 67 -5.20 -30.30 4.81
CA SER A 67 -4.18 -31.34 4.98
C SER A 67 -3.23 -30.97 6.13
N THR A 68 -2.51 -31.99 6.60
CA THR A 68 -1.38 -31.84 7.52
C THR A 68 -0.09 -32.29 6.85
N ILE A 69 1.02 -31.69 7.24
CA ILE A 69 2.35 -32.03 6.71
C ILE A 69 3.13 -32.75 7.81
N SER A 70 3.66 -33.93 7.52
CA SER A 70 4.43 -34.68 8.49
C SER A 70 5.69 -33.93 8.94
N GLY A 71 5.84 -33.76 10.27
CA GLY A 71 6.95 -33.03 10.88
C GLY A 71 6.83 -31.50 10.83
N VAL A 72 5.65 -30.97 10.49
CA VAL A 72 5.24 -29.58 10.67
C VAL A 72 4.18 -29.52 11.76
N VAL A 73 4.29 -28.57 12.67
CA VAL A 73 3.39 -28.46 13.83
C VAL A 73 2.03 -27.91 13.41
N GLU A 74 2.05 -26.87 12.57
CA GLU A 74 0.86 -26.19 12.06
C GLU A 74 0.23 -26.99 10.90
N ASP A 75 -1.08 -26.97 10.81
CA ASP A 75 -1.78 -27.44 9.62
C ASP A 75 -1.65 -26.48 8.43
N VAL A 76 -2.04 -26.93 7.23
CA VAL A 76 -1.93 -26.11 6.02
C VAL A 76 -2.79 -24.86 6.11
N THR A 77 -3.94 -24.91 6.79
CA THR A 77 -4.82 -23.77 7.01
C THR A 77 -4.11 -22.70 7.85
N GLU A 78 -3.43 -23.08 8.93
CA GLU A 78 -2.65 -22.14 9.76
C GLU A 78 -1.48 -21.55 8.98
N ILE A 79 -0.78 -22.37 8.20
CA ILE A 79 0.30 -21.87 7.31
C ILE A 79 -0.24 -20.82 6.34
N ILE A 80 -1.39 -21.07 5.71
CA ILE A 80 -2.04 -20.11 4.81
C ILE A 80 -2.41 -18.82 5.54
N LEU A 81 -2.97 -18.90 6.76
CA LEU A 81 -3.31 -17.72 7.57
C LEU A 81 -2.06 -16.89 7.93
N ASN A 82 -0.93 -17.52 8.17
CA ASN A 82 0.33 -16.84 8.42
C ASN A 82 0.91 -16.23 7.12
N LEU A 83 0.82 -16.92 5.99
CA LEU A 83 1.24 -16.42 4.68
C LEU A 83 0.48 -15.15 4.28
N LYS A 84 -0.83 -15.04 4.57
CA LYS A 84 -1.65 -13.84 4.33
C LYS A 84 -1.14 -12.60 5.07
N GLN A 85 -0.40 -12.79 6.17
CA GLN A 85 0.11 -11.69 6.98
C GLN A 85 1.45 -11.16 6.47
N VAL A 86 2.12 -11.85 5.54
CA VAL A 86 3.39 -11.39 4.97
C VAL A 86 3.15 -10.14 4.14
N ARG A 87 3.97 -9.11 4.35
CA ARG A 87 3.89 -7.83 3.66
C ARG A 87 5.10 -7.62 2.76
N PHE A 88 4.81 -7.16 1.55
CA PHE A 88 5.80 -6.99 0.50
C PHE A 88 5.90 -5.54 0.06
N LYS A 89 7.14 -5.09 -0.17
CA LYS A 89 7.44 -3.82 -0.83
C LYS A 89 8.15 -4.13 -2.13
N ARG A 90 7.67 -3.57 -3.23
CA ARG A 90 8.31 -3.72 -4.53
C ARG A 90 9.69 -3.05 -4.55
N GLN A 91 10.71 -3.75 -5.04
CA GLN A 91 12.06 -3.23 -5.26
C GLN A 91 12.34 -2.90 -6.73
N ILE A 92 11.78 -3.68 -7.65
CA ILE A 92 11.97 -3.51 -9.09
C ILE A 92 10.66 -3.00 -9.69
N GLU A 93 10.67 -1.83 -10.33
CA GLU A 93 9.47 -1.13 -10.80
C GLU A 93 8.63 -1.91 -11.83
N GLU A 94 9.24 -2.77 -12.62
CA GLU A 94 8.57 -3.53 -13.67
C GLU A 94 7.94 -4.85 -13.17
N THR A 95 8.24 -5.29 -11.93
CA THR A 95 7.75 -6.56 -11.40
C THR A 95 6.30 -6.41 -10.91
N GLU A 96 5.37 -7.06 -11.59
CA GLU A 96 3.94 -7.12 -11.20
C GLU A 96 3.55 -8.49 -10.62
N GLU A 97 4.25 -9.55 -11.03
CA GLU A 97 4.07 -10.93 -10.57
C GLU A 97 5.43 -11.58 -10.37
N GLU A 98 5.59 -12.35 -9.29
CA GLU A 98 6.76 -13.20 -9.07
C GLU A 98 6.34 -14.55 -8.50
N LYS A 99 6.75 -15.63 -9.17
CA LYS A 99 6.54 -17.00 -8.73
C LYS A 99 7.84 -17.52 -8.16
N VAL A 100 7.81 -17.91 -6.90
CA VAL A 100 9.00 -18.23 -6.12
C VAL A 100 8.92 -19.64 -5.57
N SER A 101 9.91 -20.46 -5.89
CA SER A 101 10.08 -21.80 -5.31
C SER A 101 11.01 -21.70 -4.11
N ILE A 102 10.51 -22.13 -2.96
CA ILE A 102 11.17 -22.05 -1.66
C ILE A 102 11.42 -23.49 -1.17
N SER A 103 12.67 -23.79 -0.84
CA SER A 103 13.07 -25.08 -0.27
C SER A 103 13.83 -24.84 1.02
N ILE A 104 13.26 -25.26 2.14
CA ILE A 104 13.80 -24.99 3.48
C ILE A 104 13.82 -26.27 4.28
N GLY A 105 14.97 -26.52 4.92
CA GLY A 105 15.18 -27.65 5.81
C GLY A 105 16.29 -27.37 6.84
N GLY A 106 16.36 -28.20 7.87
CA GLY A 106 17.39 -28.11 8.89
C GLY A 106 17.21 -27.02 9.95
N GLN A 107 16.05 -26.32 9.95
CA GLN A 107 15.70 -25.30 10.93
C GLN A 107 14.42 -25.65 11.67
N GLU A 108 14.24 -25.06 12.87
CA GLU A 108 13.07 -25.35 13.72
C GLU A 108 11.87 -24.43 13.40
N GLN A 109 12.11 -23.31 12.74
CA GLN A 109 11.08 -22.32 12.40
C GLN A 109 11.29 -21.79 10.99
N LEU A 110 10.23 -21.71 10.23
CA LEU A 110 10.15 -20.97 8.98
C LEU A 110 9.65 -19.56 9.28
N LYS A 111 10.46 -18.55 8.96
CA LYS A 111 10.10 -17.15 9.12
C LYS A 111 9.95 -16.46 7.76
N ALA A 112 9.19 -15.37 7.74
CA ALA A 112 9.05 -14.55 6.55
C ALA A 112 10.39 -14.00 6.02
N ALA A 113 11.41 -13.82 6.90
CA ALA A 113 12.78 -13.48 6.53
C ALA A 113 13.42 -14.49 5.57
N ASP A 114 13.06 -15.76 5.69
CA ASP A 114 13.65 -16.81 4.84
C ASP A 114 13.20 -16.69 3.39
N PHE A 115 12.03 -16.12 3.14
CA PHE A 115 11.52 -15.87 1.78
C PHE A 115 12.40 -14.88 1.02
N GLN A 116 13.02 -13.91 1.73
CA GLN A 116 13.87 -12.90 1.11
C GLN A 116 15.08 -13.50 0.36
N LYS A 117 15.50 -14.72 0.71
CA LYS A 117 16.61 -15.42 0.04
C LYS A 117 16.26 -15.89 -1.37
N PHE A 118 14.97 -16.05 -1.64
CA PHE A 118 14.43 -16.60 -2.89
C PHE A 118 13.70 -15.55 -3.74
N ILE A 119 13.28 -14.43 -3.13
CA ILE A 119 12.55 -13.36 -3.79
C ILE A 119 13.55 -12.30 -4.28
N SER A 120 13.40 -11.86 -5.51
CA SER A 120 14.26 -10.85 -6.13
C SER A 120 13.54 -9.52 -6.38
N GLY A 121 12.27 -9.54 -6.74
CA GLY A 121 11.48 -8.36 -7.09
C GLY A 121 10.89 -7.62 -5.89
N PHE A 122 10.80 -8.28 -4.74
CA PHE A 122 10.13 -7.76 -3.55
C PHE A 122 11.00 -7.85 -2.30
N GLN A 123 10.74 -6.95 -1.36
CA GLN A 123 11.29 -6.97 -0.01
C GLN A 123 10.20 -7.35 0.98
N VAL A 124 10.53 -8.27 1.90
CA VAL A 124 9.65 -8.62 3.03
C VAL A 124 9.76 -7.56 4.13
N LEU A 125 8.63 -6.99 4.54
CA LEU A 125 8.58 -5.91 5.53
C LEU A 125 8.43 -6.39 6.98
N ASN A 126 7.96 -7.62 7.18
CA ASN A 126 7.77 -8.23 8.49
C ASN A 126 8.57 -9.53 8.62
N PRO A 127 9.93 -9.44 8.65
CA PRO A 127 10.81 -10.60 8.61
C PRO A 127 10.67 -11.55 9.80
N ASP A 128 10.27 -11.04 10.96
CA ASP A 128 10.15 -11.82 12.20
C ASP A 128 8.88 -12.68 12.30
N LEU A 129 7.95 -12.53 11.34
CA LEU A 129 6.72 -13.31 11.30
C LEU A 129 7.06 -14.80 11.13
N VAL A 130 6.62 -15.62 12.08
CA VAL A 130 6.74 -17.08 12.01
C VAL A 130 5.61 -17.62 11.12
N ILE A 131 5.96 -18.41 10.12
CA ILE A 131 5.01 -19.04 9.20
C ILE A 131 4.61 -20.42 9.74
N CYS A 132 5.60 -21.24 10.08
CA CYS A 132 5.37 -22.55 10.72
C CYS A 132 6.59 -23.03 11.51
N ASN A 133 6.39 -24.02 12.39
CA ASN A 133 7.42 -24.70 13.15
C ASN A 133 7.68 -26.09 12.52
N LEU A 134 8.95 -26.42 12.34
CA LEU A 134 9.41 -27.61 11.62
C LEU A 134 10.26 -28.51 12.51
N GLU A 135 10.20 -29.81 12.31
CA GLU A 135 11.24 -30.69 12.81
C GLU A 135 12.51 -30.55 11.95
N LYS A 136 13.69 -30.58 12.57
CA LYS A 136 14.98 -30.42 11.87
C LYS A 136 15.23 -31.43 10.75
N SER A 137 14.58 -32.58 10.80
CA SER A 137 14.69 -33.64 9.79
C SER A 137 13.86 -33.37 8.53
N VAL A 138 12.91 -32.45 8.59
CA VAL A 138 11.93 -32.17 7.53
C VAL A 138 12.46 -31.12 6.57
N GLN A 139 12.27 -31.38 5.29
CA GLN A 139 12.48 -30.41 4.21
C GLN A 139 11.09 -30.00 3.70
N LEU A 140 10.78 -28.73 3.84
CA LEU A 140 9.55 -28.15 3.33
C LEU A 140 9.82 -27.47 1.98
N ASN A 141 9.15 -27.96 0.94
CA ASN A 141 9.17 -27.39 -0.38
C ASN A 141 7.82 -26.73 -0.67
N MET A 142 7.86 -25.43 -0.99
CA MET A 142 6.67 -24.69 -1.36
C MET A 142 6.95 -23.75 -2.52
N GLU A 143 5.91 -23.42 -3.26
CA GLU A 143 5.93 -22.42 -4.30
C GLU A 143 4.86 -21.39 -3.97
N ILE A 144 5.23 -20.12 -3.92
CA ILE A 144 4.31 -19.01 -3.68
C ILE A 144 4.25 -18.11 -4.90
N THR A 145 3.08 -17.56 -5.18
CA THR A 145 2.90 -16.53 -6.22
C THR A 145 2.56 -15.22 -5.54
N ILE A 146 3.34 -14.19 -5.80
CA ILE A 146 3.12 -12.82 -5.34
C ILE A 146 2.60 -12.03 -6.52
N GLU A 147 1.47 -11.37 -6.37
CA GLU A 147 0.85 -10.58 -7.44
C GLU A 147 0.46 -9.20 -6.95
N LYS A 148 0.31 -8.28 -7.89
CA LYS A 148 -0.21 -6.94 -7.69
C LYS A 148 -1.73 -6.95 -7.69
N GLY A 149 -2.34 -6.23 -6.77
CA GLY A 149 -3.79 -6.10 -6.70
C GLY A 149 -4.26 -4.88 -5.92
N ARG A 150 -5.56 -4.81 -5.66
CA ARG A 150 -6.21 -3.74 -4.92
C ARG A 150 -7.21 -4.27 -3.91
N GLY A 151 -7.25 -3.66 -2.74
CA GLY A 151 -8.22 -3.98 -1.71
C GLY A 151 -8.09 -5.41 -1.19
N TYR A 152 -9.20 -6.11 -1.10
CA TYR A 152 -9.30 -7.51 -0.70
C TYR A 152 -9.87 -8.33 -1.86
N VAL A 153 -9.20 -9.42 -2.18
CA VAL A 153 -9.62 -10.37 -3.22
C VAL A 153 -9.77 -11.75 -2.57
N PRO A 154 -10.97 -12.35 -2.60
CA PRO A 154 -11.19 -13.70 -2.07
C PRO A 154 -10.49 -14.78 -2.90
N ALA A 155 -10.21 -15.92 -2.29
CA ALA A 155 -9.53 -17.05 -2.92
C ALA A 155 -10.21 -17.56 -4.20
N GLU A 156 -11.56 -17.49 -4.24
CA GLU A 156 -12.32 -17.92 -5.41
C GLU A 156 -12.01 -17.07 -6.65
N GLU A 157 -11.75 -15.77 -6.48
CA GLU A 157 -11.36 -14.87 -7.57
C GLU A 157 -9.90 -15.05 -7.96
N ASN A 158 -9.03 -15.41 -7.01
CA ASN A 158 -7.62 -15.71 -7.28
C ASN A 158 -7.42 -17.07 -7.96
N LYS A 159 -8.46 -17.93 -8.00
CA LYS A 159 -8.39 -19.25 -8.61
C LYS A 159 -8.33 -19.14 -10.13
N LYS A 160 -7.15 -19.36 -10.70
CA LYS A 160 -6.94 -19.39 -12.16
C LYS A 160 -7.61 -20.63 -12.75
N THR A 161 -8.34 -20.47 -13.87
CA THR A 161 -9.09 -21.55 -14.55
C THR A 161 -8.19 -22.73 -14.99
N ASN A 162 -6.91 -22.46 -15.24
CA ASN A 162 -5.90 -23.44 -15.65
C ASN A 162 -4.85 -23.67 -14.57
N ALA A 163 -5.22 -23.56 -13.28
CA ALA A 163 -4.29 -23.82 -12.20
C ALA A 163 -3.80 -25.27 -12.22
N GLU A 164 -2.53 -25.47 -11.95
CA GLU A 164 -1.95 -26.80 -11.76
C GLU A 164 -2.59 -27.50 -10.58
N LEU A 165 -2.60 -28.84 -10.61
CA LEU A 165 -3.05 -29.64 -9.46
C LEU A 165 -2.19 -29.36 -8.22
N GLY A 166 -2.84 -29.22 -7.07
CA GLY A 166 -2.18 -28.92 -5.79
C GLY A 166 -1.88 -27.44 -5.54
N VAL A 167 -2.25 -26.53 -6.46
CA VAL A 167 -2.19 -25.08 -6.20
C VAL A 167 -3.42 -24.67 -5.41
N ILE A 168 -3.18 -24.11 -4.24
CA ILE A 168 -4.19 -23.58 -3.33
C ILE A 168 -4.23 -22.05 -3.49
N ALA A 169 -5.38 -21.54 -3.91
CA ALA A 169 -5.60 -20.09 -3.97
C ALA A 169 -5.81 -19.53 -2.56
N ILE A 170 -5.28 -18.35 -2.30
CA ILE A 170 -5.32 -17.68 -0.99
C ILE A 170 -6.07 -16.35 -1.13
N ASP A 171 -6.89 -16.01 -0.12
CA ASP A 171 -7.46 -14.65 -0.04
C ASP A 171 -6.32 -13.65 0.14
N SER A 172 -6.33 -12.59 -0.63
CA SER A 172 -5.23 -11.64 -0.68
C SER A 172 -5.66 -10.27 -0.17
N ILE A 173 -4.89 -9.72 0.78
CA ILE A 173 -5.08 -8.36 1.30
C ILE A 173 -3.99 -7.48 0.69
N PHE A 174 -4.34 -6.78 -0.39
CA PHE A 174 -3.41 -5.92 -1.13
C PHE A 174 -3.28 -4.53 -0.52
N THR A 175 -4.24 -4.12 0.31
CA THR A 175 -4.27 -2.76 0.88
C THR A 175 -3.01 -2.46 1.69
N PRO A 176 -2.22 -1.43 1.31
CA PRO A 176 -1.02 -1.03 2.03
C PRO A 176 -1.32 -0.21 3.28
N ILE A 177 -2.56 0.19 3.48
CA ILE A 177 -3.00 1.04 4.59
C ILE A 177 -3.68 0.19 5.66
N LYS A 178 -3.13 0.23 6.88
CA LYS A 178 -3.67 -0.48 8.04
C LYS A 178 -4.82 0.27 8.69
N ASN A 179 -4.67 1.59 8.85
CA ASN A 179 -5.68 2.41 9.50
C ASN A 179 -5.68 3.84 8.95
N VAL A 180 -6.88 4.42 8.86
CA VAL A 180 -7.07 5.85 8.56
C VAL A 180 -8.08 6.41 9.52
N LYS A 181 -7.67 7.42 10.27
CA LYS A 181 -8.55 8.19 11.15
C LYS A 181 -8.53 9.64 10.70
N TYR A 182 -9.67 10.30 10.74
CA TYR A 182 -9.75 11.74 10.55
C TYR A 182 -10.63 12.39 11.62
N SER A 183 -10.31 13.64 11.91
CA SER A 183 -11.09 14.50 12.79
C SER A 183 -11.24 15.89 12.17
N ILE A 184 -12.34 16.54 12.50
CA ILE A 184 -12.68 17.88 12.04
C ILE A 184 -12.67 18.78 13.25
N GLU A 185 -11.91 19.88 13.16
CA GLU A 185 -11.80 20.89 14.20
C GLU A 185 -12.20 22.25 13.64
N ASN A 186 -12.78 23.10 14.47
CA ASN A 186 -13.06 24.47 14.08
C ASN A 186 -11.77 25.25 13.86
N PHE A 187 -11.73 26.03 12.81
CA PHE A 187 -10.58 26.85 12.48
C PHE A 187 -11.01 28.32 12.28
N ARG A 188 -10.27 29.23 12.87
CA ARG A 188 -10.54 30.66 12.75
C ARG A 188 -9.70 31.29 11.65
N VAL A 189 -10.37 31.99 10.74
CA VAL A 189 -9.73 32.86 9.74
C VAL A 189 -10.20 34.27 9.98
N GLU A 190 -9.29 35.14 10.40
CA GLU A 190 -9.57 36.53 10.76
C GLU A 190 -10.68 36.67 11.83
N GLN A 191 -11.84 37.20 11.46
CA GLN A 191 -13.00 37.37 12.33
C GLN A 191 -14.02 36.24 12.25
N LYS A 192 -13.89 35.34 11.25
CA LYS A 192 -14.80 34.21 11.05
C LYS A 192 -14.25 32.96 11.75
N THR A 193 -15.10 32.32 12.51
CA THR A 193 -14.78 31.09 13.30
C THR A 193 -15.38 29.83 12.72
N ASP A 194 -16.05 29.93 11.58
CA ASP A 194 -16.91 28.86 11.03
C ASP A 194 -16.17 27.95 10.03
N TYR A 195 -14.88 28.19 9.81
CA TYR A 195 -14.05 27.32 8.97
C TYR A 195 -13.68 26.02 9.68
N GLU A 196 -13.38 25.01 8.87
CA GLU A 196 -12.98 23.71 9.36
C GLU A 196 -11.48 23.45 9.10
N LYS A 197 -10.89 22.68 10.00
CA LYS A 197 -9.57 22.08 9.85
C LYS A 197 -9.75 20.57 9.88
N LEU A 198 -9.36 19.91 8.81
CA LEU A 198 -9.37 18.47 8.70
C LEU A 198 -7.99 17.93 9.10
N VAL A 199 -7.96 17.02 10.05
CA VAL A 199 -6.75 16.32 10.49
C VAL A 199 -6.87 14.86 10.11
N PHE A 200 -5.88 14.35 9.37
CA PHE A 200 -5.74 12.94 9.00
C PHE A 200 -4.62 12.27 9.76
N GLU A 201 -4.88 11.06 10.23
CA GLU A 201 -3.88 10.14 10.76
C GLU A 201 -3.92 8.87 9.89
N ILE A 202 -2.82 8.57 9.23
CA ILE A 202 -2.69 7.44 8.30
C ILE A 202 -1.61 6.51 8.83
N ILE A 203 -1.94 5.22 8.96
CA ILE A 203 -1.00 4.17 9.35
C ILE A 203 -0.88 3.21 8.18
N SER A 204 0.32 3.08 7.63
CA SER A 204 0.66 2.15 6.55
C SER A 204 1.30 0.87 7.09
N ASP A 205 1.51 -0.10 6.23
CA ASP A 205 2.28 -1.31 6.52
C ASP A 205 3.78 -1.16 6.22
N GLY A 206 4.20 0.00 5.68
CA GLY A 206 5.57 0.32 5.29
C GLY A 206 5.88 0.12 3.80
N SER A 207 4.96 -0.48 3.02
CA SER A 207 5.15 -0.64 1.57
C SER A 207 5.07 0.70 0.83
N ILE A 208 4.25 1.61 1.34
CA ILE A 208 4.08 2.98 0.83
C ILE A 208 4.21 4.00 1.96
N HIS A 209 4.87 5.12 1.69
CA HIS A 209 4.95 6.22 2.63
C HIS A 209 3.57 6.92 2.74
N PRO A 210 3.09 7.32 3.94
CA PRO A 210 1.77 7.92 4.13
C PRO A 210 1.49 9.14 3.25
N LYS A 211 2.50 9.97 2.97
CA LYS A 211 2.39 11.12 2.06
C LYS A 211 2.09 10.68 0.63
N ASP A 212 2.77 9.64 0.15
CA ASP A 212 2.59 9.14 -1.22
C ASP A 212 1.23 8.47 -1.34
N ALA A 213 0.81 7.72 -0.31
CA ALA A 213 -0.51 7.13 -0.22
C ALA A 213 -1.62 8.18 -0.33
N LEU A 214 -1.51 9.29 0.41
CA LEU A 214 -2.46 10.40 0.35
C LEU A 214 -2.49 11.04 -1.04
N THR A 215 -1.32 11.20 -1.67
CA THR A 215 -1.20 11.74 -3.03
C THR A 215 -1.87 10.83 -4.07
N GLU A 216 -1.64 9.52 -4.00
CA GLU A 216 -2.27 8.55 -4.92
C GLU A 216 -3.78 8.46 -4.72
N ALA A 217 -4.26 8.51 -3.46
CA ALA A 217 -5.68 8.58 -3.16
C ALA A 217 -6.34 9.83 -3.74
N ALA A 218 -5.67 10.98 -3.62
CA ALA A 218 -6.16 12.24 -4.20
C ALA A 218 -6.19 12.17 -5.73
N LYS A 219 -5.15 11.64 -6.39
CA LYS A 219 -5.14 11.43 -7.84
C LYS A 219 -6.31 10.56 -8.29
N THR A 220 -6.57 9.46 -7.58
CA THR A 220 -7.70 8.56 -7.88
C THR A 220 -9.02 9.30 -7.85
N LEU A 221 -9.28 10.13 -6.83
CA LEU A 221 -10.49 10.95 -6.75
C LEU A 221 -10.58 11.97 -7.87
N ILE A 222 -9.48 12.65 -8.18
CA ILE A 222 -9.41 13.64 -9.26
C ILE A 222 -9.79 12.97 -10.59
N HIS A 223 -9.21 11.82 -10.92
CA HIS A 223 -9.52 11.09 -12.15
C HIS A 223 -11.02 10.75 -12.27
N HIS A 224 -11.67 10.38 -11.16
CA HIS A 224 -13.10 10.10 -11.17
C HIS A 224 -13.94 11.38 -11.32
N PHE A 225 -13.57 12.46 -10.61
CA PHE A 225 -14.31 13.73 -10.68
C PHE A 225 -14.18 14.44 -12.02
N LEU A 226 -13.08 14.22 -12.74
CA LEU A 226 -12.91 14.75 -14.09
C LEU A 226 -14.00 14.28 -15.07
N LEU A 227 -14.58 13.11 -14.87
CA LEU A 227 -15.68 12.59 -15.70
C LEU A 227 -16.98 13.39 -15.54
N PHE A 228 -17.13 14.13 -14.44
CA PHE A 228 -18.28 15.00 -14.18
C PHE A 228 -18.04 16.47 -14.62
N SER A 229 -16.84 16.77 -15.08
CA SER A 229 -16.50 18.09 -15.59
C SER A 229 -16.50 18.08 -17.12
N ASP A 230 -17.33 18.93 -17.74
CA ASP A 230 -17.35 19.13 -19.20
C ASP A 230 -16.10 19.87 -19.71
N GLU A 231 -15.37 20.54 -18.82
CA GLU A 231 -14.12 21.20 -19.14
C GLU A 231 -12.98 20.17 -19.12
N ARG A 232 -12.18 20.13 -20.18
CA ARG A 232 -10.88 19.45 -20.18
C ARG A 232 -9.96 20.22 -19.23
N ILE A 233 -10.02 19.89 -17.94
CA ILE A 233 -9.04 20.36 -16.97
C ILE A 233 -7.70 19.74 -17.38
N THR A 234 -6.94 20.49 -18.17
CA THR A 234 -5.55 20.12 -18.45
C THR A 234 -4.80 20.31 -17.14
N PHE A 235 -4.57 19.24 -16.40
CA PHE A 235 -3.55 19.26 -15.37
C PHE A 235 -2.23 19.54 -16.07
N CYS A 236 -1.81 20.80 -16.10
CA CYS A 236 -0.40 21.09 -16.14
C CYS A 236 0.18 20.40 -14.91
N LEU A 237 0.73 19.21 -15.12
CA LEU A 237 1.78 18.72 -14.27
C LEU A 237 2.84 19.83 -14.34
N LEU A 238 2.84 20.67 -13.33
CA LEU A 238 3.98 21.49 -13.01
C LEU A 238 5.10 20.50 -12.60
N TYR A 239 5.65 19.82 -13.59
CA TYR A 239 7.06 19.55 -13.56
C TYR A 239 7.67 20.94 -13.44
N THR A 240 8.17 21.26 -12.29
CA THR A 240 9.13 22.31 -12.11
C THR A 240 10.34 21.90 -12.95
N SER A 241 10.29 22.24 -14.24
CA SER A 241 11.52 22.40 -14.99
C SER A 241 12.35 23.39 -14.17
N PRO A 242 13.61 23.08 -13.87
CA PRO A 242 14.46 24.00 -13.14
C PRO A 242 14.35 25.38 -13.78
N SER A 243 14.09 26.38 -12.97
CA SER A 243 13.98 27.75 -13.43
C SER A 243 15.22 28.08 -14.25
N PRO A 244 15.11 28.87 -15.36
CA PRO A 244 16.29 29.28 -16.10
C PRO A 244 17.35 30.00 -15.24
N ARG A 245 16.99 30.50 -14.06
CA ARG A 245 17.90 31.05 -13.06
C ARG A 245 18.78 30.02 -12.38
N ASP A 246 18.31 28.77 -12.21
CA ASP A 246 19.07 27.70 -11.57
C ASP A 246 20.17 27.14 -12.51
N VAL A 247 20.08 27.46 -13.82
CA VAL A 247 21.06 27.06 -14.83
C VAL A 247 22.19 28.08 -14.99
N GLU A 248 21.97 29.33 -14.58
CA GLU A 248 23.01 30.38 -14.71
C GLU A 248 24.04 30.37 -13.57
N GLU A 249 23.71 29.85 -12.38
CA GLU A 249 24.67 29.76 -11.27
C GLU A 249 25.73 28.68 -11.44
N SER A 250 25.57 27.74 -12.37
CA SER A 250 26.55 26.68 -12.63
C SER A 250 27.63 27.04 -13.67
N ARG A 251 27.62 28.29 -14.22
CA ARG A 251 28.64 28.77 -15.14
C ARG A 251 29.44 29.91 -14.52
N MET A 252 30.27 29.60 -13.51
CA MET A 252 31.40 30.46 -13.21
C MET A 252 32.56 30.14 -14.16
N PRO A 253 33.10 31.10 -14.91
CA PRO A 253 34.30 30.87 -15.68
C PRO A 253 35.47 30.77 -14.72
N SER A 254 36.20 29.68 -14.82
CA SER A 254 37.56 29.56 -14.28
C SER A 254 38.43 30.55 -15.00
N SER A 255 38.81 31.63 -14.34
CA SER A 255 39.82 32.56 -14.83
C SER A 255 41.16 32.22 -14.19
N ALA A 256 42.08 31.86 -15.04
CA ALA A 256 43.54 32.03 -15.05
C ALA A 256 44.27 32.14 -13.69
#